data_0332e3e5a1fad1c9f59bc705a89ba08e
#
_entry.id   0332e3e5a1fad1c9f59bc705a89ba08e
#
_cell.length_a   1.000
_cell.length_b   1.000
_cell.length_c   1.000
_cell.angle_alpha   90.00
_cell.angle_beta   90.00
_cell.angle_gamma   90.00
#
_symmetry.space_group_name_H-M   'P 1'
#
loop_
_entity.id
_entity.type
_entity.pdbx_description
1 polymer ?
#
loop_
_entity_poly.entity_id
_entity_poly.type
_entity_poly.pdbx_seq_one_letter_code
_entity_poly.pdbx_strand_id
1 'polypeptide(L)'
;MLIGVDLLSEEPIYQQIRSQIVHGIATGELVAGDSLPSVRSLAGDLGVNMHTVNKAYALLRDEGYVVMKRRSGAVVADRAAKVSPETRRRTKIGRAHV
;
A
#
# COMPACT_ATOMS: atom_id res chain seq x y z
N MET A 1 -3.77 9.62 8.78
CA MET A 1 -4.75 8.67 8.22
C MET A 1 -5.23 7.73 9.31
N LEU A 2 -6.53 7.55 9.40
CA LEU A 2 -7.11 6.60 10.32
C LEU A 2 -7.50 5.35 9.57
N ILE A 3 -7.02 4.21 10.03
CA ILE A 3 -7.39 2.93 9.45
C ILE A 3 -8.31 2.23 10.45
N GLY A 4 -9.49 1.88 9.99
CA GLY A 4 -10.44 1.12 10.79
C GLY A 4 -10.84 -0.14 10.06
N VAL A 5 -11.08 -1.20 10.82
CA VAL A 5 -11.50 -2.45 10.22
C VAL A 5 -12.83 -2.87 10.81
N ASP A 6 -13.62 -3.54 9.98
CA ASP A 6 -14.92 -4.07 10.40
C ASP A 6 -14.75 -5.58 10.56
N LEU A 7 -14.72 -6.02 11.81
CA LEU A 7 -14.50 -7.43 12.11
C LEU A 7 -15.70 -8.30 11.73
N LEU A 8 -16.84 -7.68 11.51
CA LEU A 8 -18.06 -8.40 11.14
C LEU A 8 -18.28 -8.47 9.64
N SER A 9 -17.44 -7.76 8.88
CA SER A 9 -17.53 -7.77 7.42
C SER A 9 -17.04 -9.11 6.88
N GLU A 10 -17.59 -9.51 5.75
CA GLU A 10 -17.09 -10.68 5.04
C GLU A 10 -15.77 -10.42 4.33
N GLU A 11 -15.43 -9.16 4.15
CA GLU A 11 -14.17 -8.83 3.52
C GLU A 11 -13.02 -9.12 4.48
N PRO A 12 -12.00 -9.89 4.06
CA PRO A 12 -10.87 -10.18 4.94
C PRO A 12 -10.20 -8.90 5.45
N ILE A 13 -9.69 -8.96 6.67
CA ILE A 13 -9.08 -7.80 7.31
C ILE A 13 -7.93 -7.24 6.47
N TYR A 14 -7.08 -8.12 5.91
CA TYR A 14 -5.94 -7.64 5.14
C TYR A 14 -6.39 -6.85 3.91
N GLN A 15 -7.51 -7.24 3.30
CA GLN A 15 -8.06 -6.50 2.17
C GLN A 15 -8.59 -5.15 2.59
N GLN A 16 -9.21 -5.08 3.76
CA GLN A 16 -9.72 -3.82 4.27
C GLN A 16 -8.58 -2.83 4.52
N ILE A 17 -7.48 -3.32 5.10
CA ILE A 17 -6.30 -2.47 5.35
C ILE A 17 -5.73 -1.98 4.02
N ARG A 18 -5.54 -2.90 3.08
CA ARG A 18 -5.00 -2.55 1.77
C ARG A 18 -5.88 -1.50 1.09
N SER A 19 -7.19 -1.72 1.07
CA SER A 19 -8.10 -0.82 0.37
C SER A 19 -8.10 0.58 0.97
N GLN A 20 -8.01 0.68 2.28
CA GLN A 20 -7.98 1.99 2.92
C GLN A 20 -6.71 2.76 2.62
N ILE A 21 -5.58 2.06 2.56
CA ILE A 21 -4.32 2.71 2.22
C ILE A 21 -4.34 3.17 0.77
N VAL A 22 -4.83 2.33 -0.14
CA VAL A 22 -4.96 2.71 -1.55
C VAL A 22 -5.88 3.92 -1.69
N HIS A 23 -6.98 3.94 -0.95
CA HIS A 23 -7.90 5.07 -0.97
C HIS A 23 -7.21 6.35 -0.48
N GLY A 24 -6.43 6.25 0.59
CA GLY A 24 -5.69 7.41 1.10
C GLY A 24 -4.70 7.95 0.09
N ILE A 25 -4.07 7.06 -0.67
CA ILE A 25 -3.14 7.48 -1.73
C ILE A 25 -3.92 8.15 -2.86
N ALA A 26 -5.06 7.57 -3.24
CA ALA A 26 -5.86 8.10 -4.34
C ALA A 26 -6.43 9.47 -4.03
N THR A 27 -6.77 9.73 -2.77
CA THR A 27 -7.36 11.01 -2.38
C THR A 27 -6.31 12.07 -2.03
N GLY A 28 -5.03 11.68 -2.00
CA GLY A 28 -3.96 12.60 -1.62
C GLY A 28 -3.75 12.74 -0.12
N GLU A 29 -4.48 11.98 0.68
CA GLU A 29 -4.26 11.95 2.12
C GLU A 29 -2.89 11.38 2.44
N LEU A 30 -2.45 10.42 1.66
CA LEU A 30 -1.11 9.85 1.73
C LEU A 30 -0.36 10.24 0.46
N VAL A 31 0.84 10.79 0.62
CA VAL A 31 1.64 11.21 -0.53
C VAL A 31 2.96 10.46 -0.53
N ALA A 32 3.62 10.47 -1.68
CA ALA A 32 4.90 9.79 -1.84
C ALA A 32 5.88 10.22 -0.74
N GLY A 33 6.52 9.26 -0.14
CA GLY A 33 7.47 9.51 0.94
C GLY A 33 6.89 9.42 2.33
N ASP A 34 5.55 9.40 2.46
CA ASP A 34 4.94 9.25 3.77
C ASP A 34 5.23 7.87 4.33
N SER A 35 5.57 7.80 5.62
CA SER A 35 5.80 6.54 6.30
C SER A 35 4.47 6.01 6.81
N LEU A 36 4.25 4.72 6.61
CA LEU A 36 3.10 4.03 7.20
C LEU A 36 3.49 3.52 8.59
N PRO A 37 2.50 3.27 9.46
CA PRO A 37 2.80 2.67 10.75
C PRO A 37 3.51 1.32 10.57
N SER A 38 4.31 0.94 11.54
CA SER A 38 4.93 -0.38 11.48
C SER A 38 3.86 -1.45 11.58
N VAL A 39 4.20 -2.65 11.09
CA VAL A 39 3.27 -3.77 11.17
C VAL A 39 2.83 -4.01 12.61
N ARG A 40 3.79 -3.98 13.53
CA ARG A 40 3.49 -4.21 14.95
C ARG A 40 2.57 -3.13 15.51
N SER A 41 2.87 -1.88 15.19
CA SER A 41 2.08 -0.77 15.69
C SER A 41 0.65 -0.81 15.18
N LEU A 42 0.50 -1.03 13.89
CA LEU A 42 -0.84 -1.07 13.30
C LEU A 42 -1.63 -2.27 13.79
N ALA A 43 -0.99 -3.44 13.91
CA ALA A 43 -1.65 -4.62 14.44
C ALA A 43 -2.15 -4.39 15.85
N GLY A 44 -1.33 -3.72 16.69
CA GLY A 44 -1.75 -3.41 18.04
C GLY A 44 -2.92 -2.43 18.09
N ASP A 45 -2.86 -1.41 17.23
CA ASP A 45 -3.92 -0.40 17.20
C ASP A 45 -5.24 -1.00 16.73
N LEU A 46 -5.21 -1.92 15.79
CA LEU A 46 -6.42 -2.51 15.25
C LEU A 46 -6.87 -3.74 16.03
N GLY A 47 -6.02 -4.28 16.90
CA GLY A 47 -6.33 -5.48 17.63
C GLY A 47 -6.36 -6.73 16.74
N VAL A 48 -5.51 -6.77 15.73
CA VAL A 48 -5.46 -7.89 14.79
C VAL A 48 -4.07 -8.51 14.81
N ASN A 49 -3.96 -9.66 14.16
CA ASN A 49 -2.71 -10.40 14.07
C ASN A 49 -1.71 -9.67 13.19
N MET A 50 -0.44 -9.64 13.59
CA MET A 50 0.61 -9.01 12.81
C MET A 50 0.73 -9.62 11.42
N HIS A 51 0.49 -10.92 11.27
CA HIS A 51 0.54 -11.55 9.95
C HIS A 51 -0.49 -10.97 9.00
N THR A 52 -1.65 -10.58 9.53
CA THR A 52 -2.70 -9.96 8.74
C THR A 52 -2.24 -8.62 8.19
N VAL A 53 -1.64 -7.80 9.04
CA VAL A 53 -1.11 -6.50 8.60
C VAL A 53 0.03 -6.71 7.62
N ASN A 54 0.90 -7.66 7.91
CA ASN A 54 2.04 -7.94 7.04
C ASN A 54 1.58 -8.36 5.64
N LYS A 55 0.51 -9.15 5.57
CA LYS A 55 -0.05 -9.58 4.30
C LYS A 55 -0.57 -8.38 3.50
N ALA A 56 -1.24 -7.44 4.18
CA ALA A 56 -1.73 -6.24 3.52
C ALA A 56 -0.58 -5.42 2.96
N TYR A 57 0.47 -5.24 3.75
CA TYR A 57 1.63 -4.46 3.31
C TYR A 57 2.37 -5.14 2.16
N ALA A 58 2.44 -6.47 2.20
CA ALA A 58 3.07 -7.21 1.10
C ALA A 58 2.32 -7.03 -0.21
N LEU A 59 0.99 -7.03 -0.15
CA LEU A 59 0.19 -6.77 -1.34
C LEU A 59 0.43 -5.36 -1.87
N LEU A 60 0.47 -4.37 -0.98
CA LEU A 60 0.72 -3.00 -1.38
C LEU A 60 2.09 -2.86 -2.02
N ARG A 61 3.09 -3.53 -1.48
CA ARG A 61 4.42 -3.53 -2.06
C ARG A 61 4.42 -4.16 -3.45
N ASP A 62 3.78 -5.32 -3.57
CA ASP A 62 3.76 -6.04 -4.84
C ASP A 62 3.00 -5.26 -5.91
N GLU A 63 1.99 -4.49 -5.50
CA GLU A 63 1.22 -3.67 -6.41
C GLU A 63 1.87 -2.32 -6.70
N GLY A 64 2.96 -2.01 -6.02
CA GLY A 64 3.71 -0.79 -6.29
C GLY A 64 3.26 0.43 -5.51
N TYR A 65 2.35 0.28 -4.56
CA TYR A 65 1.87 1.41 -3.76
C TYR A 65 2.85 1.81 -2.67
N VAL A 66 3.62 0.84 -2.15
CA VAL A 66 4.60 1.14 -1.11
C VAL A 66 5.92 0.47 -1.44
N VAL A 67 6.98 1.01 -0.84
CA VAL A 67 8.29 0.38 -0.89
C VAL A 67 8.72 0.13 0.55
N MET A 68 9.50 -0.92 0.75
CA MET A 68 10.01 -1.26 2.06
C MET A 68 11.42 -0.73 2.18
N LYS A 69 11.64 0.14 3.15
CA LYS A 69 12.95 0.73 3.39
C LYS A 69 13.50 0.22 4.70
N ARG A 70 14.81 0.06 4.74
CA ARG A 70 15.46 -0.57 5.87
C ARG A 70 15.17 0.15 7.19
N ARG A 71 15.20 1.49 7.17
CA ARG A 71 15.02 2.27 8.40
C ARG A 71 13.61 2.78 8.59
N SER A 72 12.96 3.13 7.49
CA SER A 72 11.66 3.77 7.55
C SER A 72 10.50 2.79 7.51
N GLY A 73 10.77 1.52 7.21
CA GLY A 73 9.72 0.54 7.06
C GLY A 73 8.95 0.75 5.78
N ALA A 74 7.63 0.65 5.84
CA ALA A 74 6.78 0.82 4.66
C ALA A 74 6.57 2.30 4.39
N VAL A 75 6.86 2.72 3.18
CA VAL A 75 6.79 4.12 2.76
C VAL A 75 6.00 4.19 1.48
N VAL A 76 5.13 5.19 1.35
CA VAL A 76 4.34 5.37 0.14
C VAL A 76 5.29 5.62 -1.03
N ALA A 77 5.11 4.84 -2.09
CA ALA A 77 5.97 4.90 -3.26
C ALA A 77 5.63 6.10 -4.12
N ASP A 78 6.64 6.59 -4.84
CA ASP A 78 6.42 7.62 -5.85
C ASP A 78 5.98 6.93 -7.14
N ARG A 79 4.69 6.78 -7.30
CA ARG A 79 4.15 6.06 -8.45
C ARG A 79 4.38 6.79 -9.76
N ALA A 80 4.50 8.10 -9.70
CA ALA A 80 4.81 8.86 -10.91
C ALA A 80 6.19 8.51 -11.44
N ALA A 81 7.15 8.28 -10.55
CA ALA A 81 8.47 7.85 -10.97
C ALA A 81 8.46 6.43 -11.49
N LYS A 82 7.57 5.59 -10.96
CA LYS A 82 7.48 4.21 -11.39
C LYS A 82 6.77 4.04 -12.73
N VAL A 83 5.93 4.98 -13.08
CA VAL A 83 5.24 4.97 -14.35
C VAL A 83 6.18 5.56 -15.38
N SER A 84 7.23 4.85 -15.67
CA SER A 84 8.21 5.31 -16.63
C SER A 84 8.02 4.54 -17.93
N PRO A 85 8.69 5.00 -18.98
CA PRO A 85 8.48 4.42 -20.32
C PRO A 85 8.67 2.93 -20.40
N GLU A 86 9.52 2.36 -19.59
CA GLU A 86 9.74 0.94 -19.74
C GLU A 86 8.56 0.12 -19.23
N THR A 87 7.70 0.73 -18.48
CA THR A 87 6.52 0.01 -18.07
C THR A 87 5.36 0.34 -18.92
N ARG A 88 5.56 1.30 -19.60
CA ARG A 88 4.49 1.71 -20.26
C ARG A 88 4.62 1.42 -21.52
N ARG A 89 5.29 1.12 -21.64
CA ARG A 89 5.17 0.56 -22.54
C ARG A 89 4.56 -0.46 -22.40
N ARG A 90 4.69 -0.11 -22.12
CA ARG A 90 3.89 -0.87 -21.94
C ARG A 90 2.95 -0.83 -21.76
N THR A 91 3.42 -0.06 -21.88
CA THR A 91 2.55 0.01 -21.90
C THR A 91 2.25 0.11 -22.22
N LYS A 92 2.73 0.40 -22.65
CA LYS A 92 2.40 0.45 -23.12
C LYS A 92 2.08 0.35 -23.46
N ILE A 93 2.72 0.61 -23.90
CA ILE A 93 2.43 0.58 -24.34
C ILE A 93 2.34 0.47 -24.63
N GLY A 94 3.15 0.64 -24.84
CA GLY A 94 2.88 0.59 -25.24
C GLY A 94 3.20 0.52 -25.44
N ARG A 95 3.62 0.61 -25.81
CA ARG A 95 3.68 0.44 -26.03
C ARG A 95 3.82 0.34 -26.18
N ALA A 96 4.59 0.90 -26.38
CA ALA A 96 4.58 0.83 -26.60
C ALA A 96 4.82 0.66 -26.50
N HIS A 97 5.30 0.74 -26.71
CA HIS A 97 5.11 0.38 -26.67
C HIS A 97 4.86 0.34 -26.55
N VAL A 98 5.81 0.94 -26.61
CA VAL A 98 5.27 0.81 -26.65
C VAL A 98 5.03 0.78 -26.46
#